data_7530af274896b53488da73b5e5af6b07
#
_entry.id   7530af274896b53488da73b5e5af6b07
#
_cell.length_a   1.000
_cell.length_b   1.000
_cell.length_c   1.000
_cell.angle_alpha   90.00
_cell.angle_beta   90.00
_cell.angle_gamma   90.00
#
_symmetry.space_group_name_H-M   'P 1'
#
loop_
_entity.id
_entity.type
_entity.pdbx_description
1 polymer ?
#
loop_
_entity_poly.entity_id
_entity_poly.type
_entity_poly.pdbx_seq_one_letter_code
_entity_poly.pdbx_strand_id
1 'polypeptide(L)'
;MKPDSRLRVSVMGLFIKFETVLMIHKMTGPEPDCWDLPGGGLQAGEPMIQALKREIREETGLSNVHVKNLLTIVEGFFPNWRGQLLHSLSIIYECSVEGEPIIHSTGDREVGSKGVQWLPIAELTSNSCSTRSWQALQLVLSKTQA
;
A
#
# COMPACT_ATOMS: atom_id res chain seq x y z
N MET A 1 14.09 23.87 -15.61
CA MET A 1 13.24 22.71 -15.94
C MET A 1 13.96 21.42 -15.59
N LYS A 2 13.27 20.47 -15.03
CA LYS A 2 13.80 19.15 -14.71
C LYS A 2 13.14 18.11 -15.60
N PRO A 3 13.71 17.87 -16.80
CA PRO A 3 13.04 17.00 -17.77
C PRO A 3 12.92 15.54 -17.33
N ASP A 4 13.78 15.12 -16.38
CA ASP A 4 13.84 13.72 -15.94
C ASP A 4 13.19 13.53 -14.57
N SER A 5 12.03 14.16 -14.37
CA SER A 5 11.24 14.02 -13.16
C SER A 5 9.88 13.41 -13.49
N ARG A 6 9.38 12.57 -12.58
CA ARG A 6 8.06 11.98 -12.71
C ARG A 6 7.32 12.07 -11.38
N LEU A 7 6.10 12.60 -11.42
CA LEU A 7 5.20 12.60 -10.29
C LEU A 7 4.30 11.37 -10.38
N ARG A 8 4.21 10.60 -9.30
CA ARG A 8 3.31 9.45 -9.23
C ARG A 8 2.45 9.56 -7.98
N VAL A 9 1.14 9.43 -8.16
CA VAL A 9 0.17 9.42 -7.07
C VAL A 9 -0.38 8.01 -6.94
N SER A 10 -0.31 7.46 -5.72
CA SER A 10 -0.84 6.13 -5.41
C SER A 10 -1.91 6.24 -4.32
N VAL A 11 -2.86 5.30 -4.34
CA VAL A 11 -3.88 5.16 -3.30
C VAL A 11 -3.71 3.79 -2.67
N MET A 12 -3.69 3.73 -1.34
CA MET A 12 -3.36 2.51 -0.60
C MET A 12 -4.29 2.33 0.59
N GLY A 13 -4.50 1.08 0.98
CA GLY A 13 -5.36 0.75 2.12
C GLY A 13 -4.58 0.07 3.24
N LEU A 14 -4.81 0.51 4.46
CA LEU A 14 -4.25 -0.12 5.64
C LEU A 14 -5.36 -0.85 6.38
N PHE A 15 -5.21 -2.18 6.45
CA PHE A 15 -6.17 -3.08 7.08
C PHE A 15 -5.51 -3.76 8.27
N ILE A 16 -6.05 -3.58 9.47
CA ILE A 16 -5.57 -4.26 10.66
C ILE A 16 -6.71 -5.12 11.21
N LYS A 17 -6.41 -6.40 11.47
CA LYS A 17 -7.37 -7.33 12.04
C LYS A 17 -6.62 -8.40 12.82
N PHE A 18 -7.05 -8.67 14.07
CA PHE A 18 -6.44 -9.70 14.92
C PHE A 18 -4.92 -9.51 15.07
N GLU A 19 -4.47 -8.29 15.29
CA GLU A 19 -3.06 -7.95 15.44
C GLU A 19 -2.22 -8.28 14.19
N THR A 20 -2.88 -8.44 13.05
CA THR A 20 -2.23 -8.61 11.76
C THR A 20 -2.56 -7.44 10.85
N VAL A 21 -1.70 -7.23 9.85
CA VAL A 21 -1.91 -6.23 8.80
C VAL A 21 -1.82 -6.89 7.44
N LEU A 22 -2.70 -6.47 6.53
CA LEU A 22 -2.71 -6.99 5.17
C LEU A 22 -1.59 -6.36 4.36
N MET A 23 -0.70 -7.20 3.83
CA MET A 23 0.46 -6.73 3.06
C MET A 23 0.61 -7.56 1.79
N ILE A 24 1.21 -6.94 0.79
CA ILE A 24 1.61 -7.61 -0.44
C ILE A 24 3.13 -7.65 -0.53
N HIS A 25 3.66 -8.74 -1.07
CA HIS A 25 5.09 -8.83 -1.38
C HIS A 25 5.34 -8.08 -2.68
N LYS A 26 6.07 -6.98 -2.63
CA LYS A 26 6.31 -6.13 -3.78
C LYS A 26 7.76 -6.26 -4.26
N MET A 27 7.92 -6.68 -5.51
CA MET A 27 9.23 -6.83 -6.13
C MET A 27 9.58 -5.65 -7.04
N THR A 28 8.60 -4.82 -7.37
CA THR A 28 8.75 -3.69 -8.30
C THR A 28 8.80 -2.37 -7.55
N GLY A 29 9.06 -1.29 -8.28
CA GLY A 29 9.08 0.04 -7.71
C GLY A 29 10.45 0.41 -7.13
N PRO A 30 10.55 1.60 -6.51
CA PRO A 30 11.82 2.12 -6.03
C PRO A 30 12.35 1.43 -4.77
N GLU A 31 11.50 0.71 -4.06
CA GLU A 31 11.89 -0.08 -2.88
C GLU A 31 11.46 -1.53 -3.11
N PRO A 32 12.23 -2.28 -3.93
CA PRO A 32 11.83 -3.65 -4.29
C PRO A 32 12.10 -4.65 -3.17
N ASP A 33 11.46 -5.82 -3.30
CA ASP A 33 11.58 -6.95 -2.38
C ASP A 33 11.26 -6.56 -0.94
N CYS A 34 10.07 -6.01 -0.75
CA CYS A 34 9.59 -5.63 0.58
C CYS A 34 8.09 -5.88 0.69
N TRP A 35 7.60 -5.76 1.91
CA TRP A 35 6.17 -5.76 2.17
C TRP A 35 5.61 -4.35 1.99
N ASP A 36 4.50 -4.25 1.28
CA ASP A 36 3.84 -2.97 1.00
C ASP A 36 2.35 -3.11 1.26
N LEU A 37 1.68 -1.99 1.49
CA LEU A 37 0.23 -1.97 1.60
C LEU A 37 -0.40 -2.24 0.23
N PRO A 38 -1.57 -2.89 0.19
CA PRO A 38 -2.29 -3.05 -1.08
C PRO A 38 -2.75 -1.70 -1.61
N GLY A 39 -2.69 -1.54 -2.91
CA GLY A 39 -3.06 -0.31 -3.59
C GLY A 39 -2.25 -0.14 -4.86
N GLY A 40 -2.33 1.03 -5.47
CA GLY A 40 -1.60 1.29 -6.70
C GLY A 40 -1.81 2.67 -7.25
N GLY A 41 -1.33 2.90 -8.45
CA GLY A 41 -1.34 4.19 -9.09
C GLY A 41 -2.74 4.69 -9.42
N LEU A 42 -2.98 5.95 -9.09
CA LEU A 42 -4.21 6.64 -9.47
C LEU A 42 -4.16 6.95 -10.96
N GLN A 43 -5.23 6.62 -11.67
CA GLN A 43 -5.36 6.92 -13.09
C GLN A 43 -6.10 8.25 -13.28
N ALA A 44 -5.73 8.98 -14.33
CA ALA A 44 -6.42 10.23 -14.65
C ALA A 44 -7.92 9.96 -14.88
N GLY A 45 -8.75 10.79 -14.26
CA GLY A 45 -10.20 10.66 -14.38
C GLY A 45 -10.84 9.63 -13.46
N GLU A 46 -10.05 8.90 -12.68
CA GLU A 46 -10.56 7.90 -11.75
C GLU A 46 -10.66 8.48 -10.34
N PRO A 47 -11.85 8.43 -9.69
CA PRO A 47 -11.97 8.85 -8.29
C PRO A 47 -11.11 8.01 -7.37
N MET A 48 -10.51 8.63 -6.36
CA MET A 48 -9.55 7.97 -5.47
C MET A 48 -10.10 6.72 -4.79
N ILE A 49 -11.32 6.78 -4.28
CA ILE A 49 -11.92 5.63 -3.57
C ILE A 49 -12.20 4.47 -4.52
N GLN A 50 -12.63 4.76 -5.75
CA GLN A 50 -12.85 3.71 -6.76
C GLN A 50 -11.52 3.08 -7.16
N ALA A 51 -10.48 3.90 -7.34
CA ALA A 51 -9.13 3.42 -7.65
C ALA A 51 -8.63 2.47 -6.56
N LEU A 52 -8.79 2.88 -5.30
CA LEU A 52 -8.38 2.09 -4.16
C LEU A 52 -9.05 0.72 -4.15
N LYS A 53 -10.38 0.69 -4.29
CA LYS A 53 -11.12 -0.57 -4.28
C LYS A 53 -10.75 -1.46 -5.47
N ARG A 54 -10.53 -0.87 -6.63
CA ARG A 54 -10.09 -1.59 -7.82
C ARG A 54 -8.74 -2.26 -7.60
N GLU A 55 -7.76 -1.49 -7.12
CA GLU A 55 -6.41 -2.01 -6.88
C GLU A 55 -6.41 -3.11 -5.82
N ILE A 56 -7.15 -2.93 -4.73
CA ILE A 56 -7.23 -3.95 -3.68
C ILE A 56 -7.84 -5.24 -4.23
N ARG A 57 -8.89 -5.15 -5.02
CA ARG A 57 -9.51 -6.33 -5.63
C ARG A 57 -8.55 -7.03 -6.59
N GLU A 58 -7.83 -6.27 -7.41
CA GLU A 58 -6.87 -6.82 -8.37
C GLU A 58 -5.74 -7.57 -7.66
N GLU A 59 -5.25 -7.06 -6.54
CA GLU A 59 -4.11 -7.64 -5.85
C GLU A 59 -4.50 -8.73 -4.84
N THR A 60 -5.62 -8.57 -4.17
CA THR A 60 -5.98 -9.43 -3.02
C THR A 60 -7.24 -10.26 -3.23
N GLY A 61 -8.06 -9.91 -4.21
CA GLY A 61 -9.36 -10.55 -4.41
C GLY A 61 -10.47 -10.04 -3.50
N LEU A 62 -10.17 -9.13 -2.58
CA LEU A 62 -11.18 -8.60 -1.67
C LEU A 62 -12.08 -7.59 -2.37
N SER A 63 -13.40 -7.78 -2.24
CA SER A 63 -14.41 -6.92 -2.88
C SER A 63 -15.33 -6.19 -1.90
N ASN A 64 -15.37 -6.61 -0.65
CA ASN A 64 -16.24 -6.02 0.38
C ASN A 64 -15.47 -5.09 1.31
N VAL A 65 -14.69 -4.21 0.73
CA VAL A 65 -13.81 -3.29 1.44
C VAL A 65 -14.59 -2.06 1.90
N HIS A 66 -14.45 -1.70 3.16
CA HIS A 66 -14.95 -0.45 3.72
C HIS A 66 -13.81 0.53 3.88
N VAL A 67 -13.90 1.67 3.23
CA VAL A 67 -12.93 2.76 3.39
C VAL A 67 -13.44 3.65 4.50
N LYS A 68 -12.69 3.73 5.59
CA LYS A 68 -13.12 4.46 6.79
C LYS A 68 -12.78 5.94 6.72
N ASN A 69 -11.50 6.24 6.68
CA ASN A 69 -11.02 7.62 6.68
C ASN A 69 -9.62 7.71 6.08
N LEU A 70 -9.27 8.91 5.67
CA LEU A 70 -7.91 9.20 5.23
C LEU A 70 -6.99 9.15 6.46
N LEU A 71 -5.96 8.31 6.39
CA LEU A 71 -4.98 8.21 7.47
C LEU A 71 -3.88 9.26 7.29
N THR A 72 -3.21 9.24 6.16
CA THR A 72 -2.07 10.12 5.91
C THR A 72 -1.70 10.13 4.43
N ILE A 73 -0.83 11.06 4.08
CA ILE A 73 -0.16 11.10 2.79
C ILE A 73 1.33 11.01 3.07
N VAL A 74 2.00 10.07 2.41
CA VAL A 74 3.46 9.90 2.52
C VAL A 74 4.10 10.36 1.24
N GLU A 75 5.01 11.32 1.35
CA GLU A 75 5.77 11.82 0.21
C GLU A 75 7.13 11.18 0.19
N GLY A 76 7.58 10.80 -1.00
CA GLY A 76 8.90 10.21 -1.19
C GLY A 76 9.59 10.73 -2.42
N PHE A 77 10.92 10.76 -2.37
CA PHE A 77 11.77 11.16 -3.48
C PHE A 77 12.79 10.06 -3.75
N PHE A 78 12.83 9.56 -4.97
CA PHE A 78 13.74 8.48 -5.37
C PHE A 78 14.55 8.97 -6.58
N PRO A 79 15.79 9.48 -6.35
CA PRO A 79 16.51 10.26 -7.37
C PRO A 79 16.90 9.50 -8.63
N ASN A 80 17.18 8.21 -8.52
CA ASN A 80 17.72 7.43 -9.64
C ASN A 80 16.83 6.27 -10.06
N TRP A 81 15.53 6.44 -9.93
CA TRP A 81 14.61 5.38 -10.33
C TRP A 81 14.42 5.40 -11.84
N ARG A 82 14.88 4.34 -12.51
CA ARG A 82 14.84 4.21 -13.98
C ARG A 82 15.41 5.44 -14.70
N GLY A 83 16.51 6.00 -14.15
CA GLY A 83 17.19 7.12 -14.76
C GLY A 83 16.54 8.48 -14.54
N GLN A 84 15.53 8.58 -13.69
CA GLN A 84 14.85 9.85 -13.41
C GLN A 84 14.51 9.99 -11.93
N LEU A 85 14.19 11.20 -11.52
CA LEU A 85 13.65 11.43 -10.17
C LEU A 85 12.20 11.00 -10.12
N LEU A 86 11.88 10.07 -9.24
CA LEU A 86 10.50 9.74 -8.93
C LEU A 86 10.06 10.50 -7.70
N HIS A 87 9.05 11.35 -7.86
CA HIS A 87 8.40 12.06 -6.77
C HIS A 87 7.08 11.35 -6.49
N SER A 88 6.97 10.72 -5.34
CA SER A 88 5.85 9.84 -5.00
C SER A 88 4.97 10.49 -3.93
N LEU A 89 3.67 10.50 -4.17
CA LEU A 89 2.65 10.85 -3.16
C LEU A 89 1.78 9.61 -2.96
N SER A 90 1.78 9.07 -1.76
CA SER A 90 0.97 7.90 -1.41
C SER A 90 -0.15 8.32 -0.47
N ILE A 91 -1.38 8.22 -0.96
CA ILE A 91 -2.58 8.59 -0.19
C ILE A 91 -3.07 7.31 0.48
N ILE A 92 -3.03 7.26 1.81
CA ILE A 92 -3.27 6.04 2.57
C ILE A 92 -4.52 6.17 3.41
N TYR A 93 -5.45 5.23 3.22
CA TYR A 93 -6.72 5.18 3.93
C TYR A 93 -6.73 4.04 4.94
N GLU A 94 -7.37 4.26 6.09
CA GLU A 94 -7.73 3.16 6.98
C GLU A 94 -8.93 2.45 6.39
N CYS A 95 -8.84 1.12 6.30
CA CYS A 95 -9.87 0.29 5.69
C CYS A 95 -10.19 -0.89 6.59
N SER A 96 -11.33 -1.52 6.31
CA SER A 96 -11.73 -2.78 6.95
C SER A 96 -12.45 -3.68 5.96
N VAL A 97 -12.47 -4.97 6.27
CA VAL A 97 -13.29 -5.95 5.55
C VAL A 97 -14.18 -6.65 6.57
N GLU A 98 -15.41 -7.00 6.15
CA GLU A 98 -16.35 -7.68 7.01
C GLU A 98 -16.06 -9.17 7.09
N GLY A 99 -16.38 -9.75 8.25
CA GLY A 99 -16.29 -11.19 8.48
C GLY A 99 -14.86 -11.70 8.50
N GLU A 100 -14.68 -12.95 8.12
CA GLU A 100 -13.37 -13.57 8.00
C GLU A 100 -12.72 -13.07 6.71
N PRO A 101 -11.58 -12.37 6.79
CA PRO A 101 -10.95 -11.87 5.58
C PRO A 101 -10.26 -13.00 4.82
N ILE A 102 -10.82 -13.34 3.67
CA ILE A 102 -10.27 -14.36 2.77
C ILE A 102 -9.64 -13.65 1.60
N ILE A 103 -8.35 -13.90 1.40
CA ILE A 103 -7.61 -13.35 0.27
C ILE A 103 -7.35 -14.44 -0.76
N HIS A 104 -7.30 -14.06 -2.02
CA HIS A 104 -7.06 -14.98 -3.13
C HIS A 104 -5.84 -14.52 -3.92
N SER A 105 -5.06 -15.49 -4.40
CA SER A 105 -4.03 -15.19 -5.38
C SER A 105 -4.72 -14.83 -6.69
N THR A 106 -4.51 -13.61 -7.17
CA THR A 106 -5.14 -13.11 -8.38
C THR A 106 -4.23 -13.22 -9.61
N GLY A 107 -2.95 -13.52 -9.40
CA GLY A 107 -1.96 -13.51 -10.47
C GLY A 107 -1.56 -12.09 -10.89
N ASP A 108 -1.86 -11.09 -10.11
CA ASP A 108 -1.47 -9.70 -10.41
C ASP A 108 0.05 -9.58 -10.47
N ARG A 109 0.54 -8.89 -11.51
CA ARG A 109 1.99 -8.78 -11.77
C ARG A 109 2.73 -7.96 -10.73
N GLU A 110 2.03 -7.12 -9.98
CA GLU A 110 2.65 -6.31 -8.91
C GLU A 110 2.94 -7.14 -7.66
N VAL A 111 2.31 -8.31 -7.53
CA VAL A 111 2.47 -9.18 -6.36
C VAL A 111 3.59 -10.19 -6.62
N GLY A 112 4.60 -10.16 -5.74
CA GLY A 112 5.74 -11.07 -5.83
C GLY A 112 5.44 -12.48 -5.32
N SER A 113 6.48 -13.31 -5.26
CA SER A 113 6.35 -14.76 -4.96
C SER A 113 5.84 -15.04 -3.55
N LYS A 114 6.03 -14.14 -2.60
CA LYS A 114 5.52 -14.32 -1.23
C LYS A 114 4.03 -13.97 -1.11
N GLY A 115 3.45 -13.45 -2.18
CA GLY A 115 2.02 -13.25 -2.29
C GLY A 115 1.43 -12.16 -1.43
N VAL A 116 0.18 -12.34 -1.06
CA VAL A 116 -0.60 -11.47 -0.21
C VAL A 116 -0.82 -12.19 1.11
N GLN A 117 -0.55 -11.51 2.22
CA GLN A 117 -0.62 -12.15 3.54
C GLN A 117 -1.12 -11.20 4.60
N TRP A 118 -1.83 -11.75 5.58
CA TRP A 118 -2.09 -11.08 6.85
C TRP A 118 -0.89 -11.37 7.75
N LEU A 119 -0.04 -10.38 7.98
CA LEU A 119 1.21 -10.56 8.71
C LEU A 119 1.08 -10.07 10.13
N PRO A 120 1.61 -10.82 11.11
CA PRO A 120 1.67 -10.33 12.49
C PRO A 120 2.44 -9.01 12.56
N ILE A 121 1.80 -7.99 13.12
CA ILE A 121 2.42 -6.67 13.22
C ILE A 121 3.73 -6.74 14.00
N ALA A 122 3.77 -7.56 15.04
CA ALA A 122 4.95 -7.69 15.90
C ALA A 122 6.18 -8.23 15.16
N GLU A 123 5.99 -8.89 14.01
CA GLU A 123 7.11 -9.46 13.24
C GLU A 123 7.64 -8.52 12.17
N LEU A 124 6.98 -7.39 11.94
CA LEU A 124 7.40 -6.43 10.92
C LEU A 124 8.47 -5.49 11.46
N THR A 125 9.39 -5.11 10.58
CA THR A 125 10.45 -4.15 10.91
C THR A 125 10.51 -3.08 9.81
N SER A 126 11.18 -1.98 10.11
CA SER A 126 11.37 -0.93 9.11
C SER A 126 12.11 -1.44 7.87
N ASN A 127 12.98 -2.45 8.04
CA ASN A 127 13.73 -3.01 6.92
C ASN A 127 12.91 -3.99 6.07
N SER A 128 11.83 -4.54 6.62
CA SER A 128 11.00 -5.50 5.88
C SER A 128 9.88 -4.84 5.10
N CYS A 129 9.62 -3.56 5.33
CA CYS A 129 8.49 -2.83 4.75
C CYS A 129 8.98 -1.67 3.88
N SER A 130 8.15 -1.28 2.90
CA SER A 130 8.37 0.00 2.21
C SER A 130 8.27 1.15 3.21
N THR A 131 8.95 2.25 2.92
CA THR A 131 8.95 3.42 3.80
C THR A 131 7.53 3.92 4.06
N ARG A 132 6.71 4.01 3.01
CA ARG A 132 5.33 4.50 3.14
C ARG A 132 4.48 3.58 4.01
N SER A 133 4.63 2.28 3.85
CA SER A 133 3.89 1.30 4.64
C SER A 133 4.28 1.34 6.10
N TRP A 134 5.58 1.41 6.36
CA TRP A 134 6.08 1.49 7.73
C TRP A 134 5.62 2.75 8.44
N GLN A 135 5.71 3.91 7.77
CA GLN A 135 5.25 5.17 8.36
C GLN A 135 3.75 5.16 8.67
N ALA A 136 2.94 4.65 7.73
CA ALA A 136 1.49 4.55 7.96
C ALA A 136 1.16 3.62 9.12
N LEU A 137 1.83 2.48 9.19
CA LEU A 137 1.62 1.52 10.27
C LEU A 137 1.98 2.11 11.62
N GLN A 138 3.12 2.79 11.72
CA GLN A 138 3.53 3.43 12.97
C GLN A 138 2.55 4.52 13.39
N LEU A 139 2.02 5.28 12.44
CA LEU A 139 1.05 6.32 12.74
C LEU A 139 -0.24 5.73 13.33
N VAL A 140 -0.79 4.68 12.73
CA VAL A 140 -2.03 4.09 13.23
C VAL A 140 -1.83 3.43 14.59
N LEU A 141 -0.67 2.81 14.82
CA LEU A 141 -0.36 2.20 16.12
C LEU A 141 -0.19 3.26 17.21
N SER A 142 0.40 4.40 16.90
CA SER A 142 0.53 5.48 17.88
C SER A 142 -0.82 6.06 18.27
N LYS A 143 -1.77 6.12 17.34
CA LYS A 143 -3.12 6.61 17.62
C LYS A 143 -3.88 5.71 18.57
N THR A 144 -3.64 4.39 18.52
CA THR A 144 -4.33 3.44 19.40
C THR A 144 -3.76 3.40 20.80
N GLN A 145 -2.59 3.98 21.03
CA GLN A 145 -1.94 4.05 22.33
C GLN A 145 -2.23 5.36 23.07
N ALA A 146 -2.88 6.28 22.42
CA ALA A 146 -3.17 7.60 22.99
C ALA A 146 -4.34 7.55 23.98
#